data_0c74f1c33ea69a47ccb9577c120d227d
#
_entry.id   0c74f1c33ea69a47ccb9577c120d227d
#
_cell.length_a   1.000
_cell.length_b   1.000
_cell.length_c   1.000
_cell.angle_alpha   90.00
_cell.angle_beta   90.00
_cell.angle_gamma   90.00
#
_symmetry.space_group_name_H-M   'P 1'
#
loop_
_entity.id
_entity.type
_entity.pdbx_description
1 polymer ?
#
loop_
_entity_poly.entity_id
_entity_poly.type
_entity_poly.pdbx_seq_one_letter_code
_entity_poly.pdbx_strand_id
1 'polypeptide(L)'
;LIQDFALALPGLRSLLDTDVLAAYHGDPAAGSVDEVVLCYPGIHAVIHHRLAHQLYRLGVPLIARIVAELAHSATGIDIHPGAQIGPSFFIDHGTGVVIGETAVIGARVRLYQAVTLGAKRFPVGADGSLEKGLPRHPIIEDDVVIYAGATVLGRITVGRGPSVGGNVWLTRSLPPGSHVTQAGLQQEPPAGDGAYI
;
A
#
# COMPACT_ATOMS: atom_id res chain seq x y z
N LEU A 1 -1.16 -4.40 -27.58
CA LEU A 1 -0.99 -4.95 -26.24
C LEU A 1 0.45 -5.42 -25.96
N ILE A 2 0.98 -6.48 -26.69
CA ILE A 2 2.34 -6.99 -26.45
C ILE A 2 3.38 -5.90 -26.72
N GLN A 3 3.26 -5.19 -27.83
CA GLN A 3 4.15 -4.08 -28.16
C GLN A 3 4.08 -2.97 -27.13
N ASP A 4 2.88 -2.57 -26.69
CA ASP A 4 2.69 -1.50 -25.70
C ASP A 4 3.29 -1.89 -24.33
N PHE A 5 3.13 -3.15 -23.94
CA PHE A 5 3.76 -3.68 -22.73
C PHE A 5 5.29 -3.66 -22.86
N ALA A 6 5.84 -4.14 -23.98
CA ALA A 6 7.28 -4.13 -24.22
C ALA A 6 7.88 -2.72 -24.20
N LEU A 7 7.17 -1.74 -24.79
CA LEU A 7 7.58 -0.34 -24.79
C LEU A 7 7.55 0.29 -23.39
N ALA A 8 6.75 -0.23 -22.46
CA ALA A 8 6.70 0.24 -21.09
C ALA A 8 7.85 -0.28 -20.21
N LEU A 9 8.51 -1.38 -20.57
CA LEU A 9 9.53 -2.04 -19.74
C LEU A 9 10.69 -1.13 -19.32
N PRO A 10 11.27 -0.27 -20.19
CA PRO A 10 12.34 0.63 -19.76
C PRO A 10 11.89 1.61 -18.67
N GLY A 11 10.67 2.16 -18.77
CA GLY A 11 10.10 3.03 -17.74
C GLY A 11 9.81 2.29 -16.43
N LEU A 12 9.32 1.06 -16.49
CA LEU A 12 9.11 0.21 -15.32
C LEU A 12 10.44 -0.13 -14.64
N ARG A 13 11.50 -0.40 -15.41
CA ARG A 13 12.84 -0.64 -14.88
C ARG A 13 13.34 0.60 -14.11
N SER A 14 13.23 1.79 -14.71
CA SER A 14 13.66 3.03 -14.04
C SER A 14 12.87 3.29 -12.75
N LEU A 15 11.58 2.96 -12.73
CA LEU A 15 10.74 3.08 -11.53
C LEU A 15 11.18 2.09 -10.44
N LEU A 16 11.45 0.84 -10.81
CA LEU A 16 11.95 -0.20 -9.90
C LEU A 16 13.33 0.15 -9.32
N ASP A 17 14.21 0.77 -10.10
CA ASP A 17 15.50 1.24 -9.61
C ASP A 17 15.32 2.25 -8.45
N THR A 18 14.29 3.11 -8.51
CA THR A 18 13.96 4.01 -7.39
C THR A 18 13.45 3.28 -6.15
N ASP A 19 12.67 2.21 -6.32
CA ASP A 19 12.13 1.41 -5.23
C ASP A 19 13.25 0.62 -4.52
N VAL A 20 14.16 0.02 -5.29
CA VAL A 20 15.34 -0.69 -4.77
C VAL A 20 16.25 0.24 -3.98
N LEU A 21 16.52 1.43 -4.51
CA LEU A 21 17.34 2.43 -3.82
C LEU A 21 16.67 2.94 -2.54
N ALA A 22 15.33 3.11 -2.55
CA ALA A 22 14.59 3.48 -1.35
C ALA A 22 14.71 2.41 -0.25
N ALA A 23 14.66 1.12 -0.61
CA ALA A 23 14.88 0.03 0.33
C ALA A 23 16.31 -0.02 0.84
N TYR A 24 17.30 0.09 -0.05
CA TYR A 24 18.73 0.09 0.31
C TYR A 24 19.09 1.21 1.27
N HIS A 25 18.62 2.43 1.01
CA HIS A 25 18.87 3.58 1.88
C HIS A 25 17.98 3.61 3.13
N GLY A 26 16.83 2.99 3.04
CA GLY A 26 15.83 2.99 4.12
C GLY A 26 16.04 1.93 5.19
N ASP A 27 16.79 0.86 4.90
CA ASP A 27 17.08 -0.21 5.84
C ASP A 27 18.58 -0.20 6.24
N PRO A 28 18.91 0.08 7.51
CA PRO A 28 20.29 0.05 7.97
C PRO A 28 20.92 -1.35 7.93
N ALA A 29 20.13 -2.42 7.79
CA ALA A 29 20.62 -3.79 7.69
C ALA A 29 20.99 -4.18 6.25
N ALA A 30 20.63 -3.40 5.24
CA ALA A 30 20.92 -3.70 3.84
C ALA A 30 22.43 -3.57 3.53
N GLY A 31 23.08 -4.70 3.28
CA GLY A 31 24.52 -4.74 3.00
C GLY A 31 24.88 -4.34 1.56
N SER A 32 23.97 -4.54 0.60
CA SER A 32 24.17 -4.19 -0.81
C SER A 32 22.84 -4.06 -1.56
N VAL A 33 22.91 -3.39 -2.72
CA VAL A 33 21.76 -3.32 -3.65
C VAL A 33 21.38 -4.70 -4.17
N ASP A 34 22.36 -5.58 -4.43
CA ASP A 34 22.12 -6.95 -4.89
C ASP A 34 21.36 -7.76 -3.84
N GLU A 35 21.70 -7.62 -2.57
CA GLU A 35 20.97 -8.23 -1.46
C GLU A 35 19.50 -7.78 -1.45
N VAL A 36 19.24 -6.49 -1.58
CA VAL A 36 17.88 -5.93 -1.64
C VAL A 36 17.08 -6.52 -2.81
N VAL A 37 17.67 -6.60 -4.00
CA VAL A 37 16.99 -7.14 -5.19
C VAL A 37 16.68 -8.62 -5.05
N LEU A 38 17.61 -9.40 -4.47
CA LEU A 38 17.52 -10.86 -4.45
C LEU A 38 16.79 -11.41 -3.22
N CYS A 39 16.83 -10.69 -2.09
CA CYS A 39 16.39 -11.24 -0.80
C CYS A 39 15.17 -10.55 -0.20
N TYR A 40 14.86 -9.30 -0.59
CA TYR A 40 13.78 -8.55 0.09
C TYR A 40 12.40 -8.92 -0.46
N PRO A 41 11.49 -9.48 0.37
CA PRO A 41 10.15 -9.85 -0.07
C PRO A 41 9.34 -8.64 -0.53
N GLY A 42 9.54 -7.46 0.08
CA GLY A 42 8.90 -6.21 -0.33
C GLY A 42 9.27 -5.83 -1.77
N ILE A 43 10.54 -5.94 -2.16
CA ILE A 43 10.97 -5.68 -3.53
C ILE A 43 10.42 -6.70 -4.50
N HIS A 44 10.41 -7.99 -4.13
CA HIS A 44 9.79 -9.03 -4.95
C HIS A 44 8.30 -8.73 -5.22
N ALA A 45 7.54 -8.35 -4.20
CA ALA A 45 6.13 -7.97 -4.36
C ALA A 45 5.97 -6.71 -5.24
N VAL A 46 6.82 -5.70 -5.08
CA VAL A 46 6.77 -4.45 -5.86
C VAL A 46 7.10 -4.69 -7.33
N ILE A 47 8.09 -5.55 -7.65
CA ILE A 47 8.40 -5.95 -9.04
C ILE A 47 7.15 -6.53 -9.71
N HIS A 48 6.49 -7.48 -9.07
CA HIS A 48 5.26 -8.09 -9.62
C HIS A 48 4.13 -7.08 -9.72
N HIS A 49 3.96 -6.21 -8.73
CA HIS A 49 2.94 -5.16 -8.77
C HIS A 49 3.15 -4.20 -9.93
N ARG A 50 4.37 -3.70 -10.18
CA ARG A 50 4.67 -2.79 -11.29
C ARG A 50 4.30 -3.41 -12.64
N LEU A 51 4.63 -4.69 -12.85
CA LEU A 51 4.27 -5.46 -14.05
C LEU A 51 2.75 -5.69 -14.13
N ALA A 52 2.13 -6.13 -13.04
CA ALA A 52 0.69 -6.38 -12.95
C ALA A 52 -0.12 -5.10 -13.17
N HIS A 53 0.29 -3.97 -12.60
CA HIS A 53 -0.35 -2.68 -12.79
C HIS A 53 -0.32 -2.23 -14.25
N GLN A 54 0.81 -2.42 -14.94
CA GLN A 54 0.90 -2.12 -16.37
C GLN A 54 -0.05 -3.00 -17.20
N LEU A 55 -0.14 -4.29 -16.92
CA LEU A 55 -1.10 -5.20 -17.57
C LEU A 55 -2.55 -4.77 -17.29
N TYR A 56 -2.84 -4.40 -16.03
CA TYR A 56 -4.16 -3.90 -15.64
C TYR A 56 -4.55 -2.66 -16.43
N ARG A 57 -3.64 -1.68 -16.57
CA ARG A 57 -3.84 -0.46 -17.38
C ARG A 57 -4.04 -0.75 -18.87
N LEU A 58 -3.43 -1.80 -19.38
CA LEU A 58 -3.59 -2.25 -20.77
C LEU A 58 -4.87 -3.07 -21.02
N GLY A 59 -5.76 -3.19 -20.01
CA GLY A 59 -7.05 -3.85 -20.13
C GLY A 59 -6.96 -5.38 -20.06
N VAL A 60 -5.95 -5.95 -19.40
CA VAL A 60 -5.79 -7.40 -19.17
C VAL A 60 -5.91 -7.74 -17.67
N PRO A 61 -7.05 -7.43 -17.03
CA PRO A 61 -7.17 -7.49 -15.57
C PRO A 61 -7.00 -8.91 -14.99
N LEU A 62 -7.41 -9.95 -15.71
CA LEU A 62 -7.27 -11.32 -15.21
C LEU A 62 -5.79 -11.75 -15.12
N ILE A 63 -4.99 -11.47 -16.14
CA ILE A 63 -3.56 -11.80 -16.13
C ILE A 63 -2.86 -10.93 -15.07
N ALA A 64 -3.19 -9.65 -14.98
CA ALA A 64 -2.69 -8.77 -13.93
C ALA A 64 -2.96 -9.33 -12.53
N ARG A 65 -4.18 -9.85 -12.30
CA ARG A 65 -4.55 -10.47 -11.01
C ARG A 65 -3.76 -11.75 -10.74
N ILE A 66 -3.57 -12.60 -11.74
CA ILE A 66 -2.76 -13.82 -11.60
C ILE A 66 -1.31 -13.48 -11.20
N VAL A 67 -0.70 -12.46 -11.83
CA VAL A 67 0.65 -12.01 -11.49
C VAL A 67 0.70 -11.49 -10.04
N ALA A 68 -0.30 -10.73 -9.61
CA ALA A 68 -0.40 -10.24 -8.23
C ALA A 68 -0.52 -11.40 -7.20
N GLU A 69 -1.33 -12.42 -7.49
CA GLU A 69 -1.50 -13.59 -6.60
C GLU A 69 -0.25 -14.47 -6.51
N LEU A 70 0.57 -14.54 -7.57
CA LEU A 70 1.87 -15.21 -7.50
C LEU A 70 2.79 -14.51 -6.49
N ALA A 71 2.83 -13.18 -6.50
CA ALA A 71 3.59 -12.41 -5.53
C ALA A 71 3.04 -12.56 -4.11
N HIS A 72 1.71 -12.49 -3.94
CA HIS A 72 1.04 -12.68 -2.66
C HIS A 72 1.38 -14.06 -2.06
N SER A 73 1.29 -15.12 -2.85
CA SER A 73 1.64 -16.48 -2.42
C SER A 73 3.10 -16.63 -2.00
N ALA A 74 4.02 -15.93 -2.68
CA ALA A 74 5.45 -16.03 -2.41
C ALA A 74 5.92 -15.16 -1.24
N THR A 75 5.25 -14.03 -0.97
CA THR A 75 5.73 -12.99 -0.04
C THR A 75 4.82 -12.73 1.16
N GLY A 76 3.55 -13.15 1.09
CA GLY A 76 2.53 -12.76 2.07
C GLY A 76 2.13 -11.28 1.96
N ILE A 77 2.41 -10.61 0.82
CA ILE A 77 2.09 -9.21 0.55
C ILE A 77 1.03 -9.15 -0.55
N ASP A 78 -0.17 -8.69 -0.23
CA ASP A 78 -1.29 -8.57 -1.16
C ASP A 78 -1.40 -7.13 -1.69
N ILE A 79 -1.04 -6.92 -2.96
CA ILE A 79 -1.19 -5.64 -3.64
C ILE A 79 -2.11 -5.82 -4.85
N HIS A 80 -3.30 -5.20 -4.80
CA HIS A 80 -4.20 -5.25 -5.95
C HIS A 80 -3.58 -4.52 -7.15
N PRO A 81 -3.61 -5.10 -8.38
CA PRO A 81 -2.99 -4.48 -9.55
C PRO A 81 -3.57 -3.11 -9.95
N GLY A 82 -4.78 -2.77 -9.48
CA GLY A 82 -5.39 -1.45 -9.67
C GLY A 82 -4.80 -0.35 -8.78
N ALA A 83 -4.08 -0.68 -7.70
CA ALA A 83 -3.46 0.30 -6.83
C ALA A 83 -2.44 1.16 -7.59
N GLN A 84 -2.47 2.48 -7.34
CA GLN A 84 -1.55 3.44 -7.94
C GLN A 84 -0.44 3.74 -6.92
N ILE A 85 0.80 3.44 -7.27
CA ILE A 85 1.94 3.56 -6.37
C ILE A 85 3.03 4.41 -7.03
N GLY A 86 3.41 5.51 -6.39
CA GLY A 86 4.47 6.42 -6.82
C GLY A 86 5.89 5.83 -6.74
N PRO A 87 6.91 6.59 -7.12
CA PRO A 87 8.31 6.14 -7.10
C PRO A 87 8.86 6.07 -5.66
N SER A 88 9.97 5.35 -5.51
CA SER A 88 10.68 5.19 -4.23
C SER A 88 9.80 4.58 -3.13
N PHE A 89 8.96 3.62 -3.50
CA PHE A 89 8.10 2.91 -2.58
C PHE A 89 8.85 1.77 -1.91
N PHE A 90 8.79 1.70 -0.58
CA PHE A 90 9.46 0.67 0.19
C PHE A 90 8.53 -0.04 1.15
N ILE A 91 8.45 -1.36 1.06
CA ILE A 91 7.79 -2.25 2.04
C ILE A 91 8.89 -2.97 2.81
N ASP A 92 8.99 -2.69 4.10
CA ASP A 92 9.94 -3.33 5.01
C ASP A 92 9.30 -4.54 5.69
N HIS A 93 9.99 -5.69 5.73
CA HIS A 93 9.50 -7.02 6.13
C HIS A 93 8.32 -7.49 5.26
N GLY A 94 7.20 -6.84 5.32
CA GLY A 94 6.07 -6.90 4.40
C GLY A 94 5.00 -7.94 4.70
N THR A 95 5.27 -9.01 5.44
CA THR A 95 4.28 -10.06 5.71
C THR A 95 2.96 -9.48 6.22
N GLY A 96 1.85 -9.83 5.56
CA GLY A 96 0.52 -9.38 5.92
C GLY A 96 0.17 -7.95 5.49
N VAL A 97 0.98 -7.30 4.66
CA VAL A 97 0.58 -6.03 4.02
C VAL A 97 -0.54 -6.27 3.02
N VAL A 98 -1.59 -5.43 3.08
CA VAL A 98 -2.72 -5.44 2.14
C VAL A 98 -2.93 -4.06 1.55
N ILE A 99 -2.88 -3.93 0.23
CA ILE A 99 -3.13 -2.68 -0.51
C ILE A 99 -4.27 -2.89 -1.49
N GLY A 100 -5.41 -2.25 -1.21
CA GLY A 100 -6.63 -2.43 -1.98
C GLY A 100 -6.65 -1.70 -3.33
N GLU A 101 -7.56 -2.10 -4.21
CA GLU A 101 -7.68 -1.75 -5.62
C GLU A 101 -7.56 -0.25 -5.93
N THR A 102 -8.24 0.60 -5.18
CA THR A 102 -8.33 2.04 -5.47
C THR A 102 -7.42 2.88 -4.56
N ALA A 103 -6.45 2.24 -3.89
CA ALA A 103 -5.44 2.96 -3.13
C ALA A 103 -4.58 3.82 -4.04
N VAL A 104 -4.24 5.01 -3.56
CA VAL A 104 -3.31 5.93 -4.22
C VAL A 104 -2.18 6.23 -3.24
N ILE A 105 -0.97 5.93 -3.64
CA ILE A 105 0.23 6.07 -2.80
C ILE A 105 1.22 6.99 -3.54
N GLY A 106 1.64 8.04 -2.88
CA GLY A 106 2.59 9.02 -3.39
C GLY A 106 4.03 8.51 -3.47
N ALA A 107 4.95 9.43 -3.64
CA ALA A 107 6.39 9.15 -3.70
C ALA A 107 7.00 8.98 -2.30
N ARG A 108 8.06 8.16 -2.19
CA ARG A 108 8.86 7.97 -0.95
C ARG A 108 8.03 7.55 0.26
N VAL A 109 7.00 6.73 0.01
CA VAL A 109 6.18 6.14 1.07
C VAL A 109 6.82 4.84 1.56
N ARG A 110 6.81 4.65 2.88
CA ARG A 110 7.30 3.45 3.53
C ARG A 110 6.20 2.76 4.33
N LEU A 111 6.05 1.46 4.12
CA LEU A 111 5.15 0.60 4.89
C LEU A 111 5.94 -0.49 5.60
N TYR A 112 5.51 -0.82 6.82
CA TYR A 112 6.00 -1.98 7.55
C TYR A 112 5.02 -3.15 7.46
N GLN A 113 5.40 -4.31 8.01
CA GLN A 113 4.58 -5.52 8.00
C GLN A 113 3.18 -5.30 8.58
N ALA A 114 2.22 -6.10 8.08
CA ALA A 114 0.83 -6.13 8.52
C ALA A 114 0.07 -4.79 8.37
N VAL A 115 0.58 -3.84 7.59
CA VAL A 115 -0.15 -2.60 7.25
C VAL A 115 -1.28 -2.93 6.30
N THR A 116 -2.49 -2.41 6.60
CA THR A 116 -3.66 -2.54 5.73
C THR A 116 -4.11 -1.18 5.21
N LEU A 117 -4.15 -1.01 3.89
CA LEU A 117 -4.78 0.10 3.19
C LEU A 117 -6.09 -0.39 2.58
N GLY A 118 -7.16 -0.41 3.37
CA GLY A 118 -8.40 -1.12 3.09
C GLY A 118 -9.62 -0.21 2.86
N ALA A 119 -10.74 -0.84 2.49
CA ALA A 119 -12.04 -0.19 2.42
C ALA A 119 -12.72 -0.22 3.80
N LYS A 120 -13.46 0.86 4.14
CA LYS A 120 -14.23 0.96 5.38
C LYS A 120 -15.67 0.48 5.22
N ARG A 121 -16.25 0.68 4.03
CA ARG A 121 -17.63 0.35 3.71
C ARG A 121 -17.74 -0.15 2.28
N PHE A 122 -18.75 -0.96 2.04
CA PHE A 122 -19.10 -1.50 0.73
C PHE A 122 -20.54 -1.08 0.43
N PRO A 123 -20.76 -0.05 -0.43
CA PRO A 123 -22.11 0.35 -0.83
C PRO A 123 -22.84 -0.80 -1.49
N VAL A 124 -24.14 -0.88 -1.21
CA VAL A 124 -25.04 -1.89 -1.74
C VAL A 124 -26.01 -1.23 -2.72
N GLY A 125 -26.07 -1.74 -3.93
CA GLY A 125 -27.00 -1.28 -4.96
C GLY A 125 -28.46 -1.67 -4.64
N ALA A 126 -29.39 -1.14 -5.43
CA ALA A 126 -30.82 -1.39 -5.25
C ALA A 126 -31.20 -2.87 -5.41
N ASP A 127 -30.38 -3.67 -6.08
CA ASP A 127 -30.52 -5.11 -6.30
C ASP A 127 -29.92 -5.97 -5.17
N GLY A 128 -29.36 -5.35 -4.12
CA GLY A 128 -28.68 -6.03 -3.02
C GLY A 128 -27.24 -6.47 -3.31
N SER A 129 -26.71 -6.22 -4.52
CA SER A 129 -25.31 -6.49 -4.85
C SER A 129 -24.37 -5.39 -4.35
N LEU A 130 -23.10 -5.73 -4.12
CA LEU A 130 -22.09 -4.72 -3.79
C LEU A 130 -21.74 -3.89 -5.03
N GLU A 131 -21.75 -2.57 -4.90
CA GLU A 131 -21.28 -1.67 -5.95
C GLU A 131 -19.79 -1.84 -6.18
N LYS A 132 -19.41 -2.05 -7.46
CA LYS A 132 -18.03 -2.28 -7.88
C LYS A 132 -17.41 -1.02 -8.49
N GLY A 133 -16.06 -0.95 -8.48
CA GLY A 133 -15.30 0.11 -9.17
C GLY A 133 -15.27 1.46 -8.46
N LEU A 134 -15.97 1.65 -7.34
CA LEU A 134 -15.96 2.91 -6.61
C LEU A 134 -14.64 3.12 -5.86
N PRO A 135 -14.12 4.36 -5.79
CA PRO A 135 -12.99 4.72 -4.94
C PRO A 135 -13.34 4.49 -3.46
N ARG A 136 -12.65 3.52 -2.82
CA ARG A 136 -12.97 3.10 -1.45
C ARG A 136 -11.74 2.90 -0.54
N HIS A 137 -10.53 3.01 -1.11
CA HIS A 137 -9.26 2.82 -0.39
C HIS A 137 -8.54 4.15 -0.16
N PRO A 138 -7.61 4.21 0.80
CA PRO A 138 -6.93 5.46 1.19
C PRO A 138 -6.12 6.12 0.09
N ILE A 139 -5.89 7.42 0.28
CA ILE A 139 -4.89 8.21 -0.43
C ILE A 139 -3.77 8.49 0.58
N ILE A 140 -2.57 8.05 0.27
CA ILE A 140 -1.35 8.29 1.04
C ILE A 140 -0.49 9.25 0.21
N GLU A 141 -0.27 10.46 0.73
CA GLU A 141 0.57 11.44 0.04
C GLU A 141 2.06 11.10 0.17
N ASP A 142 2.93 11.96 -0.38
CA ASP A 142 4.38 11.73 -0.38
C ASP A 142 4.99 11.74 1.03
N ASP A 143 6.14 11.07 1.18
CA ASP A 143 6.98 11.11 2.37
C ASP A 143 6.31 10.54 3.65
N VAL A 144 5.28 9.71 3.50
CA VAL A 144 4.54 9.10 4.62
C VAL A 144 5.19 7.80 5.06
N VAL A 145 5.30 7.59 6.38
CA VAL A 145 5.72 6.32 6.99
C VAL A 145 4.56 5.72 7.78
N ILE A 146 4.19 4.47 7.46
CA ILE A 146 3.14 3.74 8.17
C ILE A 146 3.76 2.52 8.85
N TYR A 147 3.74 2.53 10.19
CA TYR A 147 4.37 1.50 11.00
C TYR A 147 3.53 0.24 11.14
N ALA A 148 4.20 -0.82 11.61
CA ALA A 148 3.68 -2.19 11.65
C ALA A 148 2.28 -2.32 12.27
N GLY A 149 1.44 -3.13 11.62
CA GLY A 149 0.10 -3.44 12.10
C GLY A 149 -0.92 -2.31 11.98
N ALA A 150 -0.55 -1.14 11.47
CA ALA A 150 -1.51 -0.06 11.30
C ALA A 150 -2.55 -0.38 10.22
N THR A 151 -3.81 -0.05 10.50
CA THR A 151 -4.94 -0.26 9.60
C THR A 151 -5.55 1.08 9.22
N VAL A 152 -5.51 1.42 7.93
CA VAL A 152 -6.02 2.68 7.36
C VAL A 152 -7.20 2.34 6.45
N LEU A 153 -8.40 2.78 6.81
CA LEU A 153 -9.63 2.35 6.13
C LEU A 153 -10.45 3.50 5.56
N GLY A 154 -10.95 3.27 4.35
CA GLY A 154 -11.86 4.17 3.65
C GLY A 154 -11.13 5.15 2.74
N ARG A 155 -11.91 5.96 2.01
CA ARG A 155 -11.38 7.00 1.09
C ARG A 155 -10.94 8.24 1.88
N ILE A 156 -9.99 8.06 2.77
CA ILE A 156 -9.36 9.11 3.58
C ILE A 156 -8.01 9.49 2.99
N THR A 157 -7.53 10.68 3.31
CA THR A 157 -6.20 11.15 2.90
C THR A 157 -5.28 11.22 4.12
N VAL A 158 -4.13 10.56 4.02
CA VAL A 158 -2.99 10.78 4.91
C VAL A 158 -2.07 11.78 4.22
N GLY A 159 -2.06 13.01 4.71
CA GLY A 159 -1.33 14.14 4.10
C GLY A 159 0.19 13.94 4.15
N ARG A 160 0.94 14.77 3.43
CA ARG A 160 2.39 14.65 3.26
C ARG A 160 3.18 14.68 4.58
N GLY A 161 4.15 13.78 4.71
CA GLY A 161 5.18 13.78 5.77
C GLY A 161 4.75 13.28 7.16
N PRO A 162 3.49 12.84 7.43
CA PRO A 162 3.14 12.26 8.70
C PRO A 162 3.68 10.85 8.89
N SER A 163 3.72 10.43 10.16
CA SER A 163 3.85 9.01 10.48
C SER A 163 2.56 8.49 11.14
N VAL A 164 2.16 7.30 10.73
CA VAL A 164 1.09 6.54 11.39
C VAL A 164 1.76 5.45 12.23
N GLY A 165 1.67 5.58 13.54
CA GLY A 165 2.29 4.66 14.49
C GLY A 165 1.78 3.23 14.38
N GLY A 166 2.53 2.28 14.95
CA GLY A 166 2.17 0.87 14.93
C GLY A 166 0.82 0.58 15.59
N ASN A 167 0.08 -0.38 15.01
CA ASN A 167 -1.24 -0.82 15.47
C ASN A 167 -2.31 0.29 15.55
N VAL A 168 -2.12 1.41 14.86
CA VAL A 168 -3.12 2.49 14.78
C VAL A 168 -4.26 2.05 13.86
N TRP A 169 -5.51 2.23 14.32
CA TRP A 169 -6.71 2.07 13.52
C TRP A 169 -7.21 3.43 13.06
N LEU A 170 -6.96 3.77 11.80
CA LEU A 170 -7.23 5.09 11.22
C LEU A 170 -8.40 5.07 10.24
N THR A 171 -9.43 5.88 10.51
CA THR A 171 -10.60 6.00 9.64
C THR A 171 -10.98 7.45 9.31
N ARG A 172 -10.11 8.41 9.62
CA ARG A 172 -10.25 9.84 9.33
C ARG A 172 -8.98 10.36 8.67
N SER A 173 -9.12 11.37 7.84
CA SER A 173 -7.95 12.01 7.20
C SER A 173 -7.02 12.67 8.22
N LEU A 174 -5.73 12.64 7.90
CA LEU A 174 -4.68 13.34 8.67
C LEU A 174 -4.13 14.50 7.83
N PRO A 175 -4.04 15.71 8.39
CA PRO A 175 -3.38 16.83 7.72
C PRO A 175 -1.87 16.57 7.56
N PRO A 176 -1.19 17.29 6.64
CA PRO A 176 0.25 17.19 6.48
C PRO A 176 1.02 17.46 7.78
N GLY A 177 2.13 16.75 8.00
CA GLY A 177 2.99 16.90 9.17
C GLY A 177 2.45 16.33 10.49
N SER A 178 1.28 15.67 10.45
CA SER A 178 0.68 15.07 11.66
C SER A 178 1.39 13.77 12.06
N HIS A 179 1.41 13.48 13.37
CA HIS A 179 1.84 12.18 13.89
C HIS A 179 0.72 11.59 14.73
N VAL A 180 0.35 10.34 14.43
CA VAL A 180 -0.69 9.62 15.18
C VAL A 180 -0.08 8.38 15.81
N THR A 181 -0.27 8.21 17.10
CA THR A 181 0.14 7.02 17.86
C THR A 181 -1.05 6.39 18.55
N GLN A 182 -0.95 5.11 18.88
CA GLN A 182 -2.00 4.40 19.62
C GLN A 182 -2.29 5.06 20.99
N ALA A 183 -1.27 5.54 21.69
CA ALA A 183 -1.42 6.24 22.96
C ALA A 183 -2.21 7.55 22.82
N GLY A 184 -2.06 8.27 21.70
CA GLY A 184 -2.82 9.48 21.41
C GLY A 184 -4.32 9.22 21.14
N LEU A 185 -4.66 8.03 20.68
CA LEU A 185 -6.04 7.59 20.43
C LEU A 185 -6.73 7.09 21.72
N GLN A 186 -5.98 6.67 22.72
CA GLN A 186 -6.49 6.16 24.00
C GLN A 186 -6.83 7.28 25.00
N GLN A 187 -6.59 8.54 24.68
CA GLN A 187 -6.84 9.71 25.54
C GLN A 187 -8.24 10.32 25.38
N GLU A 188 -9.21 9.61 24.81
CA GLU A 188 -10.60 10.05 24.98
C GLU A 188 -11.00 9.81 26.46
N PRO A 189 -11.46 10.86 27.19
CA PRO A 189 -11.98 10.64 28.52
C PRO A 189 -13.13 9.66 28.47
N PRO A 190 -13.34 8.82 29.49
CA PRO A 190 -14.43 7.87 29.52
C PRO A 190 -15.75 8.65 29.36
N ALA A 191 -16.40 8.50 28.22
CA ALA A 191 -17.79 8.89 28.07
C ALA A 191 -18.59 8.03 29.02
N GLY A 192 -19.35 8.67 29.90
CA GLY A 192 -20.11 8.01 30.95
C GLY A 192 -20.96 6.85 30.44
N ASP A 193 -21.03 5.83 31.23
CA ASP A 193 -21.98 4.70 31.27
C ASP A 193 -22.65 4.29 29.94
N GLY A 194 -21.90 3.58 29.10
CA GLY A 194 -22.42 2.84 27.96
C GLY A 194 -21.53 1.63 27.73
N ALA A 195 -22.12 0.44 27.92
CA ALA A 195 -21.44 -0.84 27.69
C ALA A 195 -20.90 -0.91 26.26
N TYR A 196 -19.59 -1.07 26.12
CA TYR A 196 -18.97 -1.48 24.86
C TYR A 196 -19.07 -3.00 24.71
N ILE A 197 -19.73 -3.42 23.65
CA ILE A 197 -19.67 -4.80 23.15
C ILE A 197 -18.55 -4.88 22.14
#